data_d5aba2b784e157418aed485a614d409b
#
_entry.id   d5aba2b784e157418aed485a614d409b
#
_cell.length_a   1.000
_cell.length_b   1.000
_cell.length_c   1.000
_cell.angle_alpha   90.00
_cell.angle_beta   90.00
_cell.angle_gamma   90.00
#
_symmetry.space_group_name_H-M   'P 1'
#
loop_
_entity.id
_entity.type
_entity.pdbx_description
1 polymer ?
#
loop_
_entity_poly.entity_id
_entity_poly.type
_entity_poly.pdbx_seq_one_letter_code
_entity_poly.pdbx_strand_id
1 'polypeptide(L)'
;MAVAARGPAEAGRVVGALGRVVETRGNVVLVENATGGRGWILRDGAVIVFSDDLEALARGARLAEEARHAVAEDVTAVLYPDAIARANGTDVKTALAQLMAQVRAVQAAQAPEAPGGARQLETFDEVLSLLGDAEAAEVGLGVDAAKGLSIRTRLRARAASKLEAVARDVRPYELDTSVLALDKTTPTVVGASSIGAFMRAQMTRQRERLAASKAKGAAAALAFHDAMMAALGGQTGFALGFVKTAPLFEGQIAYALKDAPSAAALGDALSKLDKDAALALLEAQIGQMGQIPAFDWTVKKESVGKLKALRYGLAFKKGSGLDPEVVSKLFGKTLDVYVAVEGTRFLATFGHDAKANLTKLAAAKPGVPSGSLAETIAATRGRDSFFHFDLAPLLSLIPTLIKDQKVAKLAKAEIGPIPLYGSAGGDGTGKAWSMDLTIPPTAFTNAGAVVRQAMQAGAVGGEQKDLAAPPKPKKEKKGATKK
;
A
#
# COMPACT_ATOMS: atom_id res chain seq x y z
N MET A 1 -17.14 -7.43 -18.78
CA MET A 1 -16.63 -7.81 -17.43
C MET A 1 -17.48 -8.97 -16.92
N ALA A 2 -16.87 -9.99 -16.32
CA ALA A 2 -17.58 -11.09 -15.68
C ALA A 2 -17.29 -11.11 -14.18
N VAL A 3 -18.29 -11.39 -13.36
CA VAL A 3 -18.21 -11.47 -11.88
C VAL A 3 -18.81 -12.81 -11.45
N ALA A 4 -18.10 -13.56 -10.62
CA ALA A 4 -18.64 -14.77 -10.01
C ALA A 4 -19.05 -14.48 -8.56
N ALA A 5 -20.26 -14.95 -8.18
CA ALA A 5 -20.77 -14.88 -6.82
C ALA A 5 -20.80 -16.31 -6.24
N ARG A 6 -20.91 -16.45 -4.91
CA ARG A 6 -21.00 -17.76 -4.25
C ARG A 6 -22.19 -18.60 -4.69
N GLY A 7 -23.26 -17.99 -5.20
CA GLY A 7 -24.44 -18.66 -5.67
C GLY A 7 -25.44 -17.75 -6.35
N PRO A 8 -26.51 -18.34 -6.95
CA PRO A 8 -27.50 -17.58 -7.72
C PRO A 8 -28.23 -16.49 -6.91
N ALA A 9 -28.46 -16.74 -5.62
CA ALA A 9 -29.13 -15.75 -4.73
C ALA A 9 -28.26 -14.51 -4.49
N GLU A 10 -26.94 -14.68 -4.37
CA GLU A 10 -26.01 -13.57 -4.24
C GLU A 10 -25.82 -12.83 -5.56
N ALA A 11 -25.76 -13.56 -6.67
CA ALA A 11 -25.76 -12.95 -7.99
C ALA A 11 -26.98 -12.04 -8.18
N GLY A 12 -28.16 -12.47 -7.71
CA GLY A 12 -29.38 -11.66 -7.72
C GLY A 12 -29.28 -10.38 -6.89
N ARG A 13 -28.66 -10.46 -5.70
CA ARG A 13 -28.43 -9.28 -4.83
C ARG A 13 -27.44 -8.30 -5.46
N VAL A 14 -26.37 -8.80 -6.07
CA VAL A 14 -25.39 -7.96 -6.78
C VAL A 14 -26.06 -7.19 -7.92
N VAL A 15 -26.88 -7.87 -8.74
CA VAL A 15 -27.63 -7.20 -9.82
C VAL A 15 -28.58 -6.12 -9.27
N GLY A 16 -29.30 -6.41 -8.19
CA GLY A 16 -30.18 -5.43 -7.53
C GLY A 16 -29.44 -4.22 -6.94
N ALA A 17 -28.19 -4.40 -6.51
CA ALA A 17 -27.36 -3.31 -5.99
C ALA A 17 -26.76 -2.41 -7.10
N LEU A 18 -26.68 -2.90 -8.35
CA LEU A 18 -26.14 -2.13 -9.47
C LEU A 18 -27.10 -1.09 -10.03
N GLY A 19 -28.42 -1.27 -9.81
CA GLY A 19 -29.42 -0.33 -10.24
C GLY A 19 -30.81 -0.97 -10.44
N ARG A 20 -31.72 -0.20 -11.06
CA ARG A 20 -33.07 -0.62 -11.36
C ARG A 20 -33.10 -1.47 -12.63
N VAL A 21 -33.69 -2.65 -12.56
CA VAL A 21 -33.96 -3.46 -13.75
C VAL A 21 -35.04 -2.76 -14.61
N VAL A 22 -34.67 -2.45 -15.84
CA VAL A 22 -35.53 -1.77 -16.82
C VAL A 22 -36.22 -2.77 -17.77
N GLU A 23 -35.48 -3.82 -18.15
CA GLU A 23 -35.93 -4.84 -19.10
C GLU A 23 -35.36 -6.21 -18.73
N THR A 24 -36.09 -7.28 -18.99
CA THR A 24 -35.63 -8.67 -18.80
C THR A 24 -35.92 -9.49 -20.04
N ARG A 25 -34.92 -10.20 -20.55
CA ARG A 25 -34.99 -11.13 -21.68
C ARG A 25 -34.33 -12.46 -21.26
N GLY A 26 -35.14 -13.37 -20.71
CA GLY A 26 -34.62 -14.64 -20.17
C GLY A 26 -33.64 -14.40 -19.02
N ASN A 27 -32.40 -14.80 -19.18
CA ASN A 27 -31.29 -14.60 -18.20
C ASN A 27 -30.52 -13.28 -18.40
N VAL A 28 -30.94 -12.44 -19.35
CA VAL A 28 -30.35 -11.13 -19.62
C VAL A 28 -31.27 -10.04 -19.09
N VAL A 29 -30.70 -9.10 -18.34
CA VAL A 29 -31.41 -7.92 -17.82
C VAL A 29 -30.73 -6.64 -18.24
N LEU A 30 -31.53 -5.62 -18.57
CA LEU A 30 -31.04 -4.24 -18.73
C LEU A 30 -31.19 -3.52 -17.39
N VAL A 31 -30.10 -3.00 -16.86
CA VAL A 31 -30.09 -2.27 -15.59
C VAL A 31 -29.72 -0.80 -15.86
N GLU A 32 -30.46 0.10 -15.19
CA GLU A 32 -30.19 1.53 -15.17
C GLU A 32 -29.68 1.91 -13.78
N ASN A 33 -28.45 2.48 -13.73
CA ASN A 33 -27.85 2.93 -12.48
C ASN A 33 -28.43 4.29 -12.02
N ALA A 34 -28.03 4.74 -10.83
CA ALA A 34 -28.53 5.99 -10.23
C ALA A 34 -28.17 7.26 -11.02
N THR A 35 -27.21 7.19 -11.94
CA THR A 35 -26.79 8.30 -12.81
C THR A 35 -27.43 8.25 -14.21
N GLY A 36 -28.36 7.30 -14.45
CA GLY A 36 -29.04 7.11 -15.73
C GLY A 36 -28.24 6.30 -16.76
N GLY A 37 -27.07 5.81 -16.42
CA GLY A 37 -26.29 4.90 -17.27
C GLY A 37 -26.96 3.54 -17.36
N ARG A 38 -27.00 2.95 -18.57
CA ARG A 38 -27.61 1.66 -18.84
C ARG A 38 -26.57 0.63 -19.23
N GLY A 39 -26.75 -0.60 -18.77
CA GLY A 39 -25.90 -1.72 -19.13
C GLY A 39 -26.69 -3.03 -19.14
N TRP A 40 -26.28 -3.93 -20.02
CA TRP A 40 -26.82 -5.27 -20.10
C TRP A 40 -26.09 -6.20 -19.16
N ILE A 41 -26.83 -7.08 -18.48
CA ILE A 41 -26.32 -8.06 -17.54
C ILE A 41 -26.83 -9.43 -17.92
N LEU A 42 -25.93 -10.35 -18.20
CA LEU A 42 -26.24 -11.78 -18.34
C LEU A 42 -26.06 -12.45 -16.97
N ARG A 43 -27.08 -13.19 -16.51
CA ARG A 43 -27.01 -14.05 -15.32
C ARG A 43 -26.95 -15.50 -15.75
N ASP A 44 -25.86 -16.16 -15.44
CA ASP A 44 -25.73 -17.60 -15.66
C ASP A 44 -25.32 -18.30 -14.34
N GLY A 45 -26.33 -18.77 -13.62
CA GLY A 45 -26.15 -19.33 -12.29
C GLY A 45 -25.58 -18.29 -11.30
N ALA A 46 -24.37 -18.54 -10.84
CA ALA A 46 -23.62 -17.65 -9.95
C ALA A 46 -22.76 -16.61 -10.69
N VAL A 47 -22.72 -16.65 -12.01
CA VAL A 47 -21.89 -15.73 -12.80
C VAL A 47 -22.73 -14.61 -13.38
N ILE A 48 -22.19 -13.40 -13.32
CA ILE A 48 -22.79 -12.17 -13.84
C ILE A 48 -21.81 -11.59 -14.87
N VAL A 49 -22.26 -11.38 -16.09
CA VAL A 49 -21.49 -10.73 -17.15
C VAL A 49 -22.11 -9.38 -17.47
N PHE A 50 -21.28 -8.34 -17.50
CA PHE A 50 -21.70 -6.98 -17.80
C PHE A 50 -21.21 -6.55 -19.17
N SER A 51 -22.06 -5.86 -19.93
CA SER A 51 -21.68 -5.17 -21.16
C SER A 51 -22.65 -4.00 -21.40
N ASP A 52 -22.16 -2.96 -22.05
CA ASP A 52 -22.96 -1.90 -22.65
C ASP A 52 -23.58 -2.33 -24.00
N ASP A 53 -23.08 -3.44 -24.57
CA ASP A 53 -23.54 -4.02 -25.83
C ASP A 53 -24.13 -5.43 -25.60
N LEU A 54 -25.37 -5.64 -26.07
CA LEU A 54 -26.07 -6.92 -25.96
C LEU A 54 -25.39 -8.04 -26.77
N GLU A 55 -24.78 -7.74 -27.92
CA GLU A 55 -24.08 -8.72 -28.73
C GLU A 55 -22.76 -9.18 -28.04
N ALA A 56 -22.11 -8.27 -27.32
CA ALA A 56 -20.92 -8.59 -26.54
C ALA A 56 -21.22 -9.55 -25.37
N LEU A 57 -22.43 -9.53 -24.83
CA LEU A 57 -22.85 -10.50 -23.80
C LEU A 57 -22.87 -11.95 -24.33
N ALA A 58 -23.30 -12.18 -25.56
CA ALA A 58 -23.28 -13.52 -26.15
C ALA A 58 -21.86 -14.10 -26.26
N ARG A 59 -20.88 -13.23 -26.51
CA ARG A 59 -19.43 -13.56 -26.48
C ARG A 59 -18.93 -13.74 -25.04
N GLY A 60 -19.54 -13.08 -24.09
CA GLY A 60 -19.22 -13.13 -22.67
C GLY A 60 -19.62 -14.45 -21.97
N ALA A 61 -20.48 -15.28 -22.58
CA ALA A 61 -20.86 -16.58 -22.04
C ALA A 61 -19.63 -17.52 -21.85
N ARG A 62 -18.66 -17.48 -22.76
CA ARG A 62 -17.39 -18.20 -22.60
C ARG A 62 -16.57 -17.69 -21.42
N LEU A 63 -16.50 -16.37 -21.24
CA LEU A 63 -15.83 -15.74 -20.10
C LEU A 63 -16.52 -16.09 -18.77
N ALA A 64 -17.85 -16.30 -18.80
CA ALA A 64 -18.62 -16.75 -17.63
C ALA A 64 -18.21 -18.15 -17.19
N GLU A 65 -17.96 -19.06 -18.13
CA GLU A 65 -17.54 -20.43 -17.82
C GLU A 65 -16.12 -20.49 -17.26
N GLU A 66 -15.21 -19.70 -17.80
CA GLU A 66 -13.85 -19.56 -17.28
C GLU A 66 -13.83 -18.87 -15.89
N ALA A 67 -14.71 -17.91 -15.66
CA ALA A 67 -14.83 -17.24 -14.36
C ALA A 67 -15.35 -18.15 -13.25
N ARG A 68 -16.11 -19.23 -13.57
CA ARG A 68 -16.56 -20.25 -12.59
C ARG A 68 -15.42 -20.98 -11.91
N HIS A 69 -14.27 -21.05 -12.54
CA HIS A 69 -13.06 -21.69 -12.01
C HIS A 69 -12.08 -20.69 -11.36
N ALA A 70 -12.42 -19.41 -11.40
CA ALA A 70 -11.66 -18.39 -10.70
C ALA A 70 -11.96 -18.44 -9.20
N VAL A 71 -11.08 -17.92 -8.43
CA VAL A 71 -10.97 -17.80 -6.97
C VAL A 71 -12.25 -18.13 -6.16
N ALA A 72 -12.11 -18.85 -5.04
CA ALA A 72 -13.20 -19.24 -4.12
C ALA A 72 -13.69 -18.07 -3.22
N GLU A 73 -13.77 -16.85 -3.76
CA GLU A 73 -14.24 -15.67 -3.06
C GLU A 73 -15.75 -15.45 -3.29
N ASP A 74 -16.38 -14.61 -2.47
CA ASP A 74 -17.82 -14.31 -2.57
C ASP A 74 -18.18 -13.62 -3.88
N VAL A 75 -17.30 -12.70 -4.30
CA VAL A 75 -17.38 -11.99 -5.57
C VAL A 75 -16.01 -11.98 -6.21
N THR A 76 -15.91 -12.40 -7.46
CA THR A 76 -14.67 -12.33 -8.22
C THR A 76 -14.92 -11.62 -9.55
N ALA A 77 -14.10 -10.60 -9.82
CA ALA A 77 -14.02 -9.95 -11.11
C ALA A 77 -12.78 -10.44 -11.84
N VAL A 78 -12.94 -10.87 -13.10
CA VAL A 78 -11.83 -11.31 -13.95
C VAL A 78 -11.73 -10.40 -15.16
N LEU A 79 -10.52 -9.88 -15.39
CA LEU A 79 -10.19 -9.04 -16.51
C LEU A 79 -9.21 -9.80 -17.41
N TYR A 80 -9.55 -9.88 -18.69
CA TYR A 80 -8.70 -10.49 -19.71
C TYR A 80 -8.09 -9.39 -20.59
N PRO A 81 -6.83 -8.98 -20.37
CA PRO A 81 -6.22 -7.88 -21.09
C PRO A 81 -6.27 -8.04 -22.60
N ASP A 82 -6.00 -9.27 -23.12
CA ASP A 82 -6.05 -9.54 -24.55
C ASP A 82 -7.44 -9.42 -25.16
N ALA A 83 -8.48 -9.82 -24.41
CA ALA A 83 -9.84 -9.72 -24.92
C ALA A 83 -10.26 -8.26 -25.06
N ILE A 84 -9.89 -7.43 -24.06
CA ILE A 84 -10.15 -5.99 -24.09
C ILE A 84 -9.39 -5.32 -25.24
N ALA A 85 -8.11 -5.63 -25.39
CA ALA A 85 -7.30 -5.06 -26.46
C ALA A 85 -7.84 -5.42 -27.84
N ARG A 86 -8.18 -6.71 -28.06
CA ARG A 86 -8.80 -7.15 -29.32
C ARG A 86 -10.15 -6.50 -29.59
N ALA A 87 -10.99 -6.33 -28.57
CA ALA A 87 -12.28 -5.64 -28.72
C ALA A 87 -12.11 -4.17 -29.17
N ASN A 88 -10.99 -3.55 -28.80
CA ASN A 88 -10.64 -2.19 -29.24
C ASN A 88 -9.75 -2.16 -30.50
N GLY A 89 -9.62 -3.27 -31.23
CA GLY A 89 -8.84 -3.35 -32.47
C GLY A 89 -7.33 -3.13 -32.28
N THR A 90 -6.80 -3.46 -31.10
CA THR A 90 -5.40 -3.23 -30.74
C THR A 90 -4.81 -4.46 -29.99
N ASP A 91 -3.53 -4.44 -29.70
CA ASP A 91 -2.86 -5.39 -28.80
C ASP A 91 -2.72 -4.82 -27.37
N VAL A 92 -2.45 -5.69 -26.39
CA VAL A 92 -2.38 -5.28 -24.97
C VAL A 92 -1.30 -4.24 -24.73
N LYS A 93 -0.13 -4.35 -25.37
CA LYS A 93 0.98 -3.39 -25.17
C LYS A 93 0.61 -2.02 -25.69
N THR A 94 -0.02 -1.97 -26.88
CA THR A 94 -0.51 -0.73 -27.47
C THR A 94 -1.62 -0.11 -26.63
N ALA A 95 -2.59 -0.94 -26.15
CA ALA A 95 -3.68 -0.45 -25.28
C ALA A 95 -3.13 0.12 -23.96
N LEU A 96 -2.18 -0.56 -23.33
CA LEU A 96 -1.52 -0.08 -22.10
C LEU A 96 -0.70 1.20 -22.36
N ALA A 97 0.02 1.27 -23.48
CA ALA A 97 0.76 2.49 -23.86
C ALA A 97 -0.18 3.69 -24.09
N GLN A 98 -1.35 3.46 -24.71
CA GLN A 98 -2.38 4.51 -24.90
C GLN A 98 -2.96 4.95 -23.54
N LEU A 99 -3.30 4.01 -22.66
CA LEU A 99 -3.76 4.31 -21.31
C LEU A 99 -2.73 5.16 -20.55
N MET A 100 -1.45 4.79 -20.64
CA MET A 100 -0.37 5.54 -20.02
C MET A 100 -0.23 6.94 -20.60
N ALA A 101 -0.36 7.09 -21.91
CA ALA A 101 -0.35 8.40 -22.54
C ALA A 101 -1.51 9.29 -22.04
N GLN A 102 -2.72 8.71 -21.88
CA GLN A 102 -3.86 9.43 -21.33
C GLN A 102 -3.63 9.83 -19.85
N VAL A 103 -3.14 8.91 -19.00
CA VAL A 103 -2.82 9.21 -17.59
C VAL A 103 -1.78 10.32 -17.50
N ARG A 104 -0.74 10.28 -18.35
CA ARG A 104 0.28 11.34 -18.45
C ARG A 104 -0.32 12.69 -18.86
N ALA A 105 -1.22 12.68 -19.86
CA ALA A 105 -1.88 13.90 -20.31
C ALA A 105 -2.79 14.51 -19.24
N VAL A 106 -3.56 13.68 -18.51
CA VAL A 106 -4.40 14.14 -17.39
C VAL A 106 -3.56 14.72 -16.26
N GLN A 107 -2.46 14.05 -15.88
CA GLN A 107 -1.57 14.57 -14.84
C GLN A 107 -0.88 15.87 -15.25
N ALA A 108 -0.42 15.97 -16.50
CA ALA A 108 0.18 17.20 -17.01
C ALA A 108 -0.84 18.37 -17.03
N ALA A 109 -2.12 18.08 -17.26
CA ALA A 109 -3.18 19.09 -17.25
C ALA A 109 -3.56 19.53 -15.81
N GLN A 110 -3.49 18.62 -14.83
CA GLN A 110 -3.87 18.90 -13.45
C GLN A 110 -2.76 19.57 -12.63
N ALA A 111 -1.51 19.33 -12.93
CA ALA A 111 -0.36 19.87 -12.23
C ALA A 111 0.81 20.17 -13.20
N PRO A 112 0.69 21.22 -14.04
CA PRO A 112 1.69 21.52 -15.06
C PRO A 112 3.09 21.83 -14.51
N GLU A 113 3.20 22.21 -13.24
CA GLU A 113 4.46 22.59 -12.57
C GLU A 113 4.91 21.62 -11.48
N ALA A 114 4.20 20.50 -11.25
CA ALA A 114 4.59 19.53 -10.21
C ALA A 114 5.74 18.63 -10.72
N PRO A 115 6.98 18.81 -10.26
CA PRO A 115 8.16 18.05 -10.73
C PRO A 115 8.08 16.53 -10.47
N GLY A 116 7.07 16.07 -9.71
CA GLY A 116 6.88 14.67 -9.32
C GLY A 116 5.95 13.85 -10.24
N GLY A 117 5.13 14.48 -11.06
CA GLY A 117 4.09 13.79 -11.85
C GLY A 117 4.63 12.74 -12.82
N ALA A 118 5.73 13.04 -13.51
CA ALA A 118 6.35 12.12 -14.46
C ALA A 118 6.89 10.83 -13.81
N ARG A 119 7.23 10.86 -12.52
CA ARG A 119 7.89 9.77 -11.80
C ARG A 119 6.95 8.83 -11.06
N GLN A 120 5.76 9.29 -10.65
CA GLN A 120 4.69 8.40 -10.18
C GLN A 120 4.26 7.42 -11.29
N LEU A 121 4.44 7.84 -12.54
CA LEU A 121 4.13 7.03 -13.71
C LEU A 121 5.07 5.84 -13.89
N GLU A 122 6.33 5.90 -13.45
CA GLU A 122 7.25 4.77 -13.61
C GLU A 122 6.85 3.55 -12.75
N THR A 123 6.33 3.78 -11.54
CA THR A 123 5.77 2.68 -10.72
C THR A 123 4.50 2.13 -11.34
N PHE A 124 3.69 3.02 -11.92
CA PHE A 124 2.48 2.63 -12.65
C PHE A 124 2.82 1.86 -13.94
N ASP A 125 3.87 2.29 -14.68
CA ASP A 125 4.41 1.57 -15.85
C ASP A 125 4.82 0.14 -15.49
N GLU A 126 5.36 -0.09 -14.31
CA GLU A 126 5.76 -1.42 -13.87
C GLU A 126 4.56 -2.32 -13.56
N VAL A 127 3.57 -1.81 -12.84
CA VAL A 127 2.32 -2.52 -12.59
C VAL A 127 1.61 -2.84 -13.90
N LEU A 128 1.57 -1.89 -14.83
CA LEU A 128 0.99 -2.10 -16.16
C LEU A 128 1.81 -3.08 -17.01
N SER A 129 3.15 -3.08 -16.88
CA SER A 129 3.99 -4.10 -17.53
C SER A 129 3.65 -5.50 -17.04
N LEU A 130 3.44 -5.68 -15.72
CA LEU A 130 2.98 -6.97 -15.18
C LEU A 130 1.58 -7.35 -15.66
N LEU A 131 0.66 -6.37 -15.79
CA LEU A 131 -0.65 -6.59 -16.41
C LEU A 131 -0.53 -6.98 -17.88
N GLY A 132 0.42 -6.39 -18.62
CA GLY A 132 0.74 -6.77 -20.00
C GLY A 132 1.26 -8.21 -20.14
N ASP A 133 1.92 -8.72 -19.10
CA ASP A 133 2.41 -10.08 -19.00
C ASP A 133 1.36 -11.07 -18.43
N ALA A 134 0.21 -10.56 -17.98
CA ALA A 134 -0.87 -11.37 -17.45
C ALA A 134 -1.79 -11.89 -18.56
N GLU A 135 -2.15 -13.16 -18.47
CA GLU A 135 -3.25 -13.76 -19.24
C GLU A 135 -4.59 -13.29 -18.70
N ALA A 136 -4.72 -13.20 -17.37
CA ALA A 136 -5.88 -12.67 -16.68
C ALA A 136 -5.46 -11.99 -15.38
N ALA A 137 -6.21 -10.94 -15.01
CA ALA A 137 -6.15 -10.29 -13.71
C ALA A 137 -7.48 -10.56 -12.98
N GLU A 138 -7.38 -11.11 -11.78
CA GLU A 138 -8.52 -11.49 -10.95
C GLU A 138 -8.53 -10.64 -9.70
N VAL A 139 -9.69 -10.11 -9.31
CA VAL A 139 -9.90 -9.42 -8.04
C VAL A 139 -11.06 -10.09 -7.34
N GLY A 140 -10.77 -10.73 -6.21
CA GLY A 140 -11.76 -11.40 -5.38
C GLY A 140 -12.05 -10.58 -4.12
N LEU A 141 -13.32 -10.54 -3.73
CA LEU A 141 -13.80 -9.99 -2.46
C LEU A 141 -14.50 -11.09 -1.69
N GLY A 142 -13.96 -11.42 -0.51
CA GLY A 142 -14.55 -12.40 0.39
C GLY A 142 -14.99 -11.78 1.69
N VAL A 143 -16.16 -12.20 2.21
CA VAL A 143 -16.68 -11.80 3.52
C VAL A 143 -16.94 -13.06 4.33
N ASP A 144 -16.21 -13.25 5.40
CA ASP A 144 -16.31 -14.40 6.28
C ASP A 144 -16.47 -13.94 7.73
N ALA A 145 -17.42 -14.52 8.44
CA ALA A 145 -17.72 -14.12 9.82
C ALA A 145 -16.52 -14.34 10.78
N ALA A 146 -15.67 -15.34 10.50
CA ALA A 146 -14.52 -15.67 11.33
C ALA A 146 -13.23 -14.97 10.84
N LYS A 147 -13.06 -14.78 9.53
CA LYS A 147 -11.85 -14.21 8.90
C LYS A 147 -11.98 -12.72 8.59
N GLY A 148 -13.19 -12.18 8.48
CA GLY A 148 -13.47 -10.80 8.14
C GLY A 148 -13.58 -10.54 6.65
N LEU A 149 -13.17 -9.36 6.22
CA LEU A 149 -13.14 -8.95 4.82
C LEU A 149 -11.78 -9.29 4.22
N SER A 150 -11.78 -10.00 3.10
CA SER A 150 -10.59 -10.27 2.31
C SER A 150 -10.71 -9.69 0.91
N ILE A 151 -9.63 -9.09 0.43
CA ILE A 151 -9.47 -8.65 -0.95
C ILE A 151 -8.27 -9.40 -1.51
N ARG A 152 -8.48 -10.20 -2.54
CA ARG A 152 -7.43 -10.94 -3.23
C ARG A 152 -7.25 -10.42 -4.64
N THR A 153 -6.04 -10.07 -5.00
CA THR A 153 -5.66 -9.81 -6.38
C THR A 153 -4.77 -10.94 -6.87
N ARG A 154 -5.08 -11.52 -8.03
CA ARG A 154 -4.30 -12.58 -8.64
C ARG A 154 -4.03 -12.26 -10.11
N LEU A 155 -2.77 -12.33 -10.51
CA LEU A 155 -2.35 -12.18 -11.89
C LEU A 155 -1.94 -13.55 -12.41
N ARG A 156 -2.68 -14.08 -13.38
CA ARG A 156 -2.29 -15.31 -14.10
C ARG A 156 -1.24 -14.96 -15.13
N ALA A 157 -0.09 -15.63 -15.05
CA ALA A 157 1.04 -15.33 -15.89
C ALA A 157 0.91 -15.97 -17.27
N ARG A 158 1.31 -15.24 -18.31
CA ARG A 158 1.59 -15.82 -19.62
C ARG A 158 2.85 -16.66 -19.56
N ALA A 159 2.89 -17.73 -20.37
CA ALA A 159 4.10 -18.50 -20.57
C ALA A 159 5.25 -17.61 -21.09
N ALA A 160 6.46 -17.87 -20.62
CA ALA A 160 7.69 -17.16 -20.97
C ALA A 160 7.67 -15.63 -20.68
N SER A 161 6.78 -15.19 -19.79
CA SER A 161 6.70 -13.78 -19.38
C SER A 161 7.57 -13.49 -18.14
N LYS A 162 7.81 -12.19 -17.86
CA LYS A 162 8.47 -11.77 -16.62
C LYS A 162 7.62 -12.13 -15.40
N LEU A 163 6.29 -12.04 -15.53
CA LEU A 163 5.37 -12.41 -14.47
C LEU A 163 5.45 -13.90 -14.13
N GLU A 164 5.63 -14.78 -15.13
CA GLU A 164 5.88 -16.21 -14.88
C GLU A 164 7.15 -16.43 -14.07
N ALA A 165 8.24 -15.75 -14.43
CA ALA A 165 9.50 -15.84 -13.70
C ALA A 165 9.36 -15.36 -12.24
N VAL A 166 8.63 -14.27 -12.01
CA VAL A 166 8.31 -13.75 -10.67
C VAL A 166 7.44 -14.73 -9.89
N ALA A 167 6.40 -15.28 -10.52
CA ALA A 167 5.50 -16.24 -9.88
C ALA A 167 6.17 -17.57 -9.52
N ARG A 168 7.23 -17.95 -10.25
CA ARG A 168 8.02 -19.17 -10.00
C ARG A 168 9.08 -19.00 -8.91
N ASP A 169 9.66 -17.80 -8.76
CA ASP A 169 10.73 -17.50 -7.79
C ASP A 169 10.14 -17.24 -6.39
N VAL A 170 9.42 -18.22 -5.86
CA VAL A 170 8.85 -18.14 -4.51
C VAL A 170 9.94 -18.35 -3.47
N ARG A 171 10.08 -17.41 -2.58
CA ARG A 171 11.00 -17.46 -1.44
C ARG A 171 10.23 -17.03 -0.19
N PRO A 172 9.76 -17.98 0.62
CA PRO A 172 9.06 -17.63 1.84
C PRO A 172 9.85 -16.63 2.68
N TYR A 173 9.16 -15.60 3.16
CA TYR A 173 9.80 -14.63 4.06
C TYR A 173 10.17 -15.29 5.40
N GLU A 174 11.23 -14.78 5.99
CA GLU A 174 11.62 -15.05 7.39
C GLU A 174 11.71 -13.70 8.09
N LEU A 175 10.92 -13.52 9.15
CA LEU A 175 10.96 -12.31 9.94
C LEU A 175 12.12 -12.39 10.94
N ASP A 176 13.10 -11.50 10.83
CA ASP A 176 14.01 -11.23 11.95
C ASP A 176 13.23 -10.54 13.07
N THR A 177 12.76 -11.33 14.02
CA THR A 177 11.93 -10.82 15.12
C THR A 177 12.67 -9.89 16.08
N SER A 178 13.97 -9.67 15.92
CA SER A 178 14.70 -8.63 16.64
C SER A 178 14.20 -7.23 16.30
N VAL A 179 13.63 -7.03 15.08
CA VAL A 179 13.02 -5.75 14.68
C VAL A 179 11.78 -5.39 15.51
N LEU A 180 11.22 -6.31 16.28
CA LEU A 180 10.08 -6.03 17.14
C LEU A 180 10.48 -5.34 18.47
N ALA A 181 11.78 -5.28 18.80
CA ALA A 181 12.28 -4.72 20.03
C ALA A 181 12.45 -3.18 19.99
N LEU A 182 11.36 -2.46 19.73
CA LEU A 182 11.32 -1.00 19.82
C LEU A 182 11.56 -0.51 21.27
N ASP A 183 12.06 0.72 21.43
CA ASP A 183 12.46 1.24 22.75
C ASP A 183 11.28 1.73 23.57
N LYS A 184 10.40 2.51 22.99
CA LYS A 184 9.33 3.25 23.71
C LYS A 184 7.92 2.78 23.38
N THR A 185 7.75 1.93 22.38
CA THR A 185 6.43 1.50 21.95
C THR A 185 6.41 0.06 21.47
N THR A 186 5.21 -0.45 21.25
CA THR A 186 4.98 -1.72 20.56
C THR A 186 4.92 -1.49 19.06
N PRO A 187 5.36 -2.45 18.25
CA PRO A 187 5.23 -2.36 16.80
C PRO A 187 3.78 -2.19 16.36
N THR A 188 3.54 -1.15 15.58
CA THR A 188 2.24 -0.83 14.98
C THR A 188 2.19 -1.26 13.52
N VAL A 189 3.30 -1.09 12.82
CA VAL A 189 3.49 -1.60 11.45
C VAL A 189 4.65 -2.57 11.50
N VAL A 190 4.43 -3.78 10.99
CA VAL A 190 5.47 -4.81 10.87
C VAL A 190 5.40 -5.39 9.47
N GLY A 191 6.54 -5.64 8.87
CA GLY A 191 6.59 -6.35 7.62
C GLY A 191 7.88 -7.12 7.46
N ALA A 192 7.82 -8.14 6.63
CA ALA A 192 8.98 -8.85 6.16
C ALA A 192 8.79 -9.23 4.70
N SER A 193 9.89 -9.33 3.99
CA SER A 193 9.88 -9.85 2.64
C SER A 193 11.17 -10.59 2.33
N SER A 194 11.06 -11.61 1.49
CA SER A 194 12.20 -12.15 0.80
C SER A 194 12.63 -11.22 -0.34
N ILE A 195 13.91 -11.24 -0.67
CA ILE A 195 14.44 -10.51 -1.82
C ILE A 195 14.28 -11.37 -3.07
N GLY A 196 13.05 -11.48 -3.54
CA GLY A 196 12.66 -12.19 -4.75
C GLY A 196 12.97 -11.41 -6.03
N ALA A 197 12.55 -11.97 -7.17
CA ALA A 197 12.80 -11.42 -8.50
C ALA A 197 12.29 -9.98 -8.66
N PHE A 198 11.13 -9.65 -8.10
CA PHE A 198 10.55 -8.31 -8.16
C PHE A 198 11.43 -7.26 -7.46
N MET A 199 11.84 -7.52 -6.22
CA MET A 199 12.70 -6.59 -5.49
C MET A 199 14.08 -6.45 -6.16
N ARG A 200 14.66 -7.54 -6.64
CA ARG A 200 15.92 -7.49 -7.41
C ARG A 200 15.79 -6.64 -8.68
N ALA A 201 14.67 -6.74 -9.40
CA ALA A 201 14.43 -5.90 -10.57
C ALA A 201 14.36 -4.40 -10.23
N GLN A 202 13.70 -4.05 -9.10
CA GLN A 202 13.68 -2.66 -8.63
C GLN A 202 15.09 -2.15 -8.26
N MET A 203 15.86 -2.96 -7.55
CA MET A 203 17.24 -2.60 -7.19
C MET A 203 18.12 -2.46 -8.43
N THR A 204 17.96 -3.31 -9.44
CA THR A 204 18.67 -3.19 -10.72
C THR A 204 18.37 -1.85 -11.40
N ARG A 205 17.12 -1.43 -11.45
CA ARG A 205 16.75 -0.11 -12.00
C ARG A 205 17.31 1.06 -11.19
N GLN A 206 17.31 0.94 -9.87
CA GLN A 206 17.95 1.94 -9.02
C GLN A 206 19.46 2.05 -9.32
N ARG A 207 20.11 0.91 -9.52
CA ARG A 207 21.50 0.84 -9.97
C ARG A 207 21.74 1.56 -11.30
N GLU A 208 20.89 1.29 -12.30
CA GLU A 208 20.97 1.92 -13.62
C GLU A 208 20.82 3.44 -13.54
N ARG A 209 19.89 3.94 -12.70
CA ARG A 209 19.72 5.37 -12.46
C ARG A 209 20.95 5.99 -11.80
N LEU A 210 21.52 5.33 -10.79
CA LEU A 210 22.76 5.78 -10.15
C LEU A 210 23.91 5.82 -11.15
N ALA A 211 24.05 4.80 -12.00
CA ALA A 211 25.07 4.73 -13.03
C ALA A 211 24.92 5.83 -14.11
N ALA A 212 23.69 6.22 -14.44
CA ALA A 212 23.40 7.30 -15.37
C ALA A 212 23.43 8.70 -14.73
N SER A 213 23.48 8.79 -13.40
CA SER A 213 23.43 10.05 -12.67
C SER A 213 24.78 10.80 -12.81
N LYS A 214 24.66 12.11 -13.10
CA LYS A 214 25.79 13.05 -13.08
C LYS A 214 25.90 13.78 -11.73
N ALA A 215 25.09 13.42 -10.73
CA ALA A 215 25.11 14.05 -9.42
C ALA A 215 26.44 13.81 -8.72
N LYS A 216 26.87 14.81 -7.97
CA LYS A 216 28.01 14.67 -7.07
C LYS A 216 27.72 13.54 -6.08
N GLY A 217 28.67 12.65 -5.84
CA GLY A 217 28.49 11.48 -4.97
C GLY A 217 27.86 10.24 -5.65
N ALA A 218 27.37 10.31 -6.89
CA ALA A 218 26.76 9.18 -7.59
C ALA A 218 27.66 7.94 -7.67
N ALA A 219 28.98 8.12 -7.86
CA ALA A 219 29.92 7.01 -7.90
C ALA A 219 30.03 6.28 -6.54
N ALA A 220 30.09 7.01 -5.42
CA ALA A 220 30.11 6.41 -4.09
C ALA A 220 28.76 5.77 -3.74
N ALA A 221 27.66 6.40 -4.15
CA ALA A 221 26.30 5.85 -4.03
C ALA A 221 26.16 4.54 -4.81
N LEU A 222 26.65 4.47 -6.04
CA LEU A 222 26.64 3.26 -6.87
C LEU A 222 27.50 2.15 -6.25
N ALA A 223 28.70 2.48 -5.75
CA ALA A 223 29.56 1.51 -5.09
C ALA A 223 28.89 0.91 -3.82
N PHE A 224 28.22 1.75 -3.02
CA PHE A 224 27.44 1.27 -1.89
C PHE A 224 26.27 0.40 -2.32
N HIS A 225 25.53 0.82 -3.35
CA HIS A 225 24.41 0.05 -3.89
C HIS A 225 24.88 -1.33 -4.41
N ASP A 226 26.00 -1.38 -5.14
CA ASP A 226 26.56 -2.64 -5.66
C ASP A 226 27.01 -3.56 -4.51
N ALA A 227 27.65 -3.00 -3.47
CA ALA A 227 28.01 -3.75 -2.27
C ALA A 227 26.76 -4.27 -1.53
N MET A 228 25.69 -3.48 -1.41
CA MET A 228 24.42 -3.90 -0.83
C MET A 228 23.82 -5.06 -1.63
N MET A 229 23.70 -4.93 -2.94
CA MET A 229 23.19 -5.99 -3.83
C MET A 229 23.98 -7.28 -3.70
N ALA A 230 25.30 -7.20 -3.63
CA ALA A 230 26.17 -8.36 -3.47
C ALA A 230 26.01 -9.01 -2.09
N ALA A 231 25.79 -8.20 -1.04
CA ALA A 231 25.72 -8.65 0.34
C ALA A 231 24.34 -9.20 0.76
N LEU A 232 23.25 -8.82 0.09
CA LEU A 232 21.90 -9.21 0.50
C LEU A 232 21.70 -10.74 0.52
N GLY A 233 21.33 -11.27 1.69
CA GLY A 233 21.10 -12.69 1.96
C GLY A 233 19.70 -13.19 1.63
N GLY A 234 18.80 -12.29 1.19
CA GLY A 234 17.46 -12.66 0.71
C GLY A 234 16.31 -12.34 1.64
N GLN A 235 16.56 -11.87 2.86
CA GLN A 235 15.50 -11.54 3.82
C GLN A 235 15.60 -10.11 4.32
N THR A 236 14.45 -9.48 4.52
CA THR A 236 14.33 -8.16 5.17
C THR A 236 13.15 -8.14 6.12
N GLY A 237 13.30 -7.44 7.24
CA GLY A 237 12.22 -7.18 8.17
C GLY A 237 12.25 -5.73 8.63
N PHE A 238 11.08 -5.19 8.93
CA PHE A 238 10.94 -3.86 9.51
C PHE A 238 9.85 -3.81 10.56
N ALA A 239 9.98 -2.87 11.49
CA ALA A 239 8.95 -2.51 12.44
C ALA A 239 8.93 -0.99 12.63
N LEU A 240 7.73 -0.45 12.80
CA LEU A 240 7.46 0.95 13.12
C LEU A 240 6.45 1.00 14.26
N GLY A 241 6.70 1.86 15.22
CA GLY A 241 5.77 2.14 16.31
C GLY A 241 5.56 3.64 16.47
N PHE A 242 4.47 4.03 17.14
CA PHE A 242 4.13 5.42 17.37
C PHE A 242 4.30 5.79 18.84
N VAL A 243 4.90 6.96 19.07
CA VAL A 243 5.14 7.54 20.40
C VAL A 243 4.44 8.88 20.54
N LYS A 244 4.23 9.36 21.78
CA LYS A 244 3.51 10.63 22.04
C LYS A 244 4.39 11.87 22.00
N THR A 245 5.70 11.70 21.90
CA THR A 245 6.69 12.80 21.87
C THR A 245 7.40 12.83 20.54
N ALA A 246 7.64 14.01 19.99
CA ALA A 246 8.27 14.18 18.69
C ALA A 246 9.75 13.75 18.69
N PRO A 247 10.23 13.05 17.65
CA PRO A 247 9.47 12.50 16.54
C PRO A 247 8.40 11.50 16.99
N LEU A 248 7.18 11.58 16.43
CA LEU A 248 6.03 10.78 16.89
C LEU A 248 6.10 9.30 16.51
N PHE A 249 7.23 8.84 15.99
CA PHE A 249 7.44 7.45 15.61
C PHE A 249 8.86 7.02 15.89
N GLU A 250 9.03 5.74 16.06
CA GLU A 250 10.32 5.05 16.05
C GLU A 250 10.23 3.86 15.11
N GLY A 251 11.31 3.59 14.38
CA GLY A 251 11.32 2.50 13.42
C GLY A 251 12.68 1.87 13.30
N GLN A 252 12.65 0.62 12.85
CA GLN A 252 13.86 -0.17 12.63
C GLN A 252 13.69 -1.16 11.48
N ILE A 253 14.79 -1.41 10.80
CA ILE A 253 14.90 -2.30 9.66
C ILE A 253 16.12 -3.19 9.86
N ALA A 254 15.98 -4.46 9.52
CA ALA A 254 17.09 -5.40 9.44
C ALA A 254 17.08 -6.13 8.09
N TYR A 255 18.24 -6.20 7.47
CA TYR A 255 18.48 -7.03 6.30
C TYR A 255 19.45 -8.14 6.67
N ALA A 256 19.10 -9.38 6.37
CA ALA A 256 20.04 -10.48 6.43
C ALA A 256 21.07 -10.36 5.30
N LEU A 257 22.35 -10.53 5.63
CA LEU A 257 23.45 -10.54 4.68
C LEU A 257 23.92 -11.97 4.47
N LYS A 258 24.48 -12.26 3.29
CA LYS A 258 24.87 -13.61 2.87
C LYS A 258 25.93 -14.22 3.79
N ASP A 259 26.97 -13.46 4.05
CA ASP A 259 28.15 -13.92 4.76
C ASP A 259 28.97 -12.74 5.34
N ALA A 260 29.93 -13.06 6.18
CA ALA A 260 30.79 -12.07 6.82
C ALA A 260 31.69 -11.28 5.85
N PRO A 261 32.27 -11.88 4.80
CA PRO A 261 33.02 -11.11 3.80
C PRO A 261 32.18 -10.05 3.08
N SER A 262 30.96 -10.41 2.64
CA SER A 262 30.01 -9.48 2.00
C SER A 262 29.56 -8.38 2.97
N ALA A 263 29.34 -8.72 4.23
CA ALA A 263 29.01 -7.76 5.28
C ALA A 263 30.16 -6.77 5.52
N ALA A 264 31.41 -7.23 5.56
CA ALA A 264 32.57 -6.38 5.70
C ALA A 264 32.72 -5.41 4.51
N ALA A 265 32.57 -5.91 3.27
CA ALA A 265 32.61 -5.08 2.06
C ALA A 265 31.51 -4.01 2.08
N LEU A 266 30.30 -4.37 2.52
CA LEU A 266 29.20 -3.41 2.70
C LEU A 266 29.50 -2.38 3.77
N GLY A 267 30.08 -2.77 4.90
CA GLY A 267 30.51 -1.87 5.98
C GLY A 267 31.56 -0.88 5.49
N ASP A 268 32.52 -1.32 4.68
CA ASP A 268 33.53 -0.45 4.06
C ASP A 268 32.89 0.53 3.07
N ALA A 269 31.97 0.08 2.24
CA ALA A 269 31.24 0.95 1.32
C ALA A 269 30.37 1.98 2.07
N LEU A 270 29.66 1.54 3.12
CA LEU A 270 28.88 2.41 4.01
C LEU A 270 29.77 3.49 4.63
N SER A 271 30.97 3.13 5.06
CA SER A 271 31.92 4.07 5.69
C SER A 271 32.41 5.18 4.75
N LYS A 272 32.28 5.01 3.44
CA LYS A 272 32.66 5.97 2.40
C LYS A 272 31.52 6.90 1.99
N LEU A 273 30.30 6.63 2.43
CA LEU A 273 29.18 7.51 2.12
C LEU A 273 29.35 8.85 2.81
N ASP A 274 29.19 9.90 2.02
CA ASP A 274 29.11 11.29 2.46
C ASP A 274 27.71 11.87 2.17
N LYS A 275 27.55 13.17 2.40
CA LYS A 275 26.31 13.87 2.16
C LYS A 275 25.85 13.78 0.70
N ASP A 276 26.78 13.94 -0.23
CA ASP A 276 26.47 13.97 -1.67
C ASP A 276 26.06 12.57 -2.16
N ALA A 277 26.74 11.52 -1.69
CA ALA A 277 26.39 10.13 -1.99
C ALA A 277 25.03 9.73 -1.38
N ALA A 278 24.75 10.16 -0.15
CA ALA A 278 23.46 9.91 0.49
C ALA A 278 22.31 10.59 -0.27
N LEU A 279 22.54 11.82 -0.75
CA LEU A 279 21.57 12.53 -1.56
C LEU A 279 21.32 11.82 -2.89
N ALA A 280 22.37 11.36 -3.57
CA ALA A 280 22.25 10.61 -4.82
C ALA A 280 21.48 9.30 -4.64
N LEU A 281 21.70 8.56 -3.53
CA LEU A 281 20.91 7.36 -3.18
C LEU A 281 19.43 7.71 -3.00
N LEU A 282 19.15 8.77 -2.26
CA LEU A 282 17.79 9.23 -2.02
C LEU A 282 17.11 9.66 -3.31
N GLU A 283 17.78 10.44 -4.15
CA GLU A 283 17.25 10.86 -5.45
C GLU A 283 16.95 9.66 -6.36
N ALA A 284 17.81 8.66 -6.37
CA ALA A 284 17.59 7.44 -7.13
C ALA A 284 16.40 6.62 -6.59
N GLN A 285 16.14 6.69 -5.28
CA GLN A 285 15.07 5.95 -4.62
C GLN A 285 13.75 6.73 -4.60
N ILE A 286 13.75 7.99 -4.14
CA ILE A 286 12.54 8.83 -4.02
C ILE A 286 12.14 9.40 -5.38
N GLY A 287 13.05 9.45 -6.33
CA GLY A 287 12.71 9.80 -7.71
C GLY A 287 11.51 9.03 -8.26
N GLN A 288 11.12 7.94 -7.60
CA GLN A 288 9.91 7.15 -7.86
C GLN A 288 8.64 7.68 -7.18
N MET A 289 8.76 8.43 -6.07
CA MET A 289 7.62 8.77 -5.20
C MET A 289 7.20 10.25 -5.25
N GLY A 290 7.86 11.11 -6.04
CA GLY A 290 7.47 12.52 -6.18
C GLY A 290 8.54 13.52 -5.71
N GLN A 291 8.12 14.74 -5.35
CA GLN A 291 9.04 15.78 -4.88
C GLN A 291 9.70 15.37 -3.56
N ILE A 292 11.04 15.42 -3.56
CA ILE A 292 11.78 15.35 -2.29
C ILE A 292 11.52 16.67 -1.57
N PRO A 293 10.92 16.66 -0.37
CA PRO A 293 10.86 17.87 0.44
C PRO A 293 12.25 18.46 0.62
N ALA A 294 12.37 19.77 0.62
CA ALA A 294 13.68 20.41 0.82
C ALA A 294 14.18 20.12 2.24
N PHE A 295 15.26 19.36 2.33
CA PHE A 295 15.93 19.03 3.59
C PHE A 295 17.31 19.68 3.67
N ASP A 296 17.72 20.01 4.88
CA ASP A 296 19.13 20.13 5.22
C ASP A 296 19.64 18.79 5.75
N TRP A 297 20.62 18.26 5.06
CA TRP A 297 21.22 16.97 5.37
C TRP A 297 22.52 17.14 6.13
N THR A 298 22.68 16.32 7.16
CA THR A 298 23.98 16.09 7.80
C THR A 298 24.30 14.61 7.76
N VAL A 299 25.55 14.28 7.47
CA VAL A 299 26.05 12.90 7.52
C VAL A 299 27.26 12.88 8.45
N LYS A 300 27.21 12.01 9.47
CA LYS A 300 28.27 11.89 10.47
C LYS A 300 28.58 10.43 10.74
N LYS A 301 29.86 10.12 10.86
CA LYS A 301 30.33 8.82 11.37
C LYS A 301 30.35 8.88 12.88
N GLU A 302 29.66 7.96 13.53
CA GLU A 302 29.56 7.90 14.99
C GLU A 302 29.79 6.48 15.49
N SER A 303 30.28 6.36 16.72
CA SER A 303 30.28 5.09 17.43
C SER A 303 29.00 4.99 18.28
N VAL A 304 28.27 3.90 18.12
CA VAL A 304 27.07 3.58 18.90
C VAL A 304 27.34 2.26 19.65
N GLY A 305 27.78 2.37 20.90
CA GLY A 305 28.37 1.25 21.59
C GLY A 305 29.63 0.73 20.86
N LYS A 306 29.61 -0.53 20.44
CA LYS A 306 30.70 -1.13 19.63
C LYS A 306 30.51 -0.98 18.12
N LEU A 307 29.38 -0.46 17.68
CA LEU A 307 29.04 -0.33 16.26
C LEU A 307 29.70 0.92 15.67
N LYS A 308 30.22 0.79 14.45
CA LYS A 308 30.55 1.92 13.58
C LYS A 308 29.29 2.26 12.79
N ALA A 309 28.64 3.35 13.15
CA ALA A 309 27.39 3.78 12.54
C ALA A 309 27.56 5.01 11.67
N LEU A 310 26.75 5.15 10.65
CA LEU A 310 26.54 6.36 9.91
C LEU A 310 25.23 6.99 10.37
N ARG A 311 25.27 8.25 10.82
CA ARG A 311 24.10 9.04 11.17
C ARG A 311 23.75 9.98 10.04
N TYR A 312 22.50 9.92 9.60
CA TYR A 312 21.86 10.92 8.76
C TYR A 312 20.96 11.78 9.62
N GLY A 313 21.16 13.09 9.63
CA GLY A 313 20.25 14.05 10.24
C GLY A 313 19.52 14.82 9.14
N LEU A 314 18.19 14.78 9.15
CA LEU A 314 17.32 15.44 8.18
C LEU A 314 16.54 16.54 8.86
N ALA A 315 16.82 17.80 8.52
CA ALA A 315 16.05 18.95 8.98
C ALA A 315 15.20 19.51 7.84
N PHE A 316 13.90 19.64 8.06
CA PHE A 316 12.99 20.16 7.04
C PHE A 316 13.18 21.68 6.87
N LYS A 317 13.31 22.14 5.62
CA LYS A 317 13.40 23.56 5.28
C LYS A 317 12.02 24.23 5.25
N LYS A 318 11.98 25.52 5.56
CA LYS A 318 10.81 26.35 5.27
C LYS A 318 10.55 26.34 3.76
N GLY A 319 9.29 26.17 3.38
CA GLY A 319 8.91 26.12 1.96
C GLY A 319 8.92 24.70 1.37
N SER A 320 9.02 23.64 2.18
CA SER A 320 8.91 22.25 1.74
C SER A 320 7.50 21.84 1.25
N GLY A 321 6.53 22.77 1.20
CA GLY A 321 5.13 22.47 0.88
C GLY A 321 4.34 21.82 2.02
N LEU A 322 5.00 21.50 3.13
CA LEU A 322 4.39 20.92 4.33
C LEU A 322 4.21 21.99 5.40
N ASP A 323 3.12 21.91 6.18
CA ASP A 323 2.92 22.77 7.33
C ASP A 323 4.05 22.59 8.35
N PRO A 324 4.82 23.64 8.68
CA PRO A 324 5.95 23.56 9.60
C PRO A 324 5.56 23.06 11.01
N GLU A 325 4.34 23.33 11.48
CA GLU A 325 3.86 22.87 12.78
C GLU A 325 3.62 21.35 12.75
N VAL A 326 2.99 20.86 11.69
CA VAL A 326 2.75 19.42 11.48
C VAL A 326 4.09 18.67 11.33
N VAL A 327 5.01 19.22 10.52
CA VAL A 327 6.35 18.64 10.34
C VAL A 327 7.10 18.57 11.67
N SER A 328 7.11 19.67 12.45
CA SER A 328 7.78 19.72 13.74
C SER A 328 7.17 18.75 14.76
N LYS A 329 5.86 18.54 14.73
CA LYS A 329 5.20 17.53 15.57
C LYS A 329 5.52 16.11 15.15
N LEU A 330 5.45 15.81 13.85
CA LEU A 330 5.69 14.45 13.34
C LEU A 330 7.16 14.05 13.45
N PHE A 331 8.08 14.91 13.00
CA PHE A 331 9.49 14.56 12.80
C PHE A 331 10.45 15.22 13.79
N GLY A 332 9.94 16.13 14.64
CA GLY A 332 10.79 16.93 15.51
C GLY A 332 11.56 18.01 14.73
N LYS A 333 12.63 18.53 15.34
CA LYS A 333 13.54 19.50 14.68
C LYS A 333 14.42 18.82 13.64
N THR A 334 14.81 17.59 13.89
CA THR A 334 15.66 16.78 13.03
C THR A 334 15.21 15.33 13.13
N LEU A 335 15.00 14.70 11.99
CA LEU A 335 14.80 13.26 11.92
C LEU A 335 16.18 12.59 11.80
N ASP A 336 16.55 11.83 12.81
CA ASP A 336 17.78 11.05 12.81
C ASP A 336 17.55 9.64 12.26
N VAL A 337 18.45 9.21 11.40
CA VAL A 337 18.52 7.84 10.88
C VAL A 337 19.93 7.32 11.16
N TYR A 338 20.04 6.19 11.83
CA TYR A 338 21.29 5.52 12.06
C TYR A 338 21.34 4.23 11.27
N VAL A 339 22.47 3.97 10.60
CA VAL A 339 22.70 2.74 9.85
C VAL A 339 24.04 2.12 10.25
N ALA A 340 24.08 0.80 10.36
CA ALA A 340 25.30 0.06 10.70
C ALA A 340 25.26 -1.35 10.10
N VAL A 341 26.44 -1.96 9.99
CA VAL A 341 26.58 -3.40 9.73
C VAL A 341 27.03 -4.08 11.02
N GLU A 342 26.34 -5.13 11.44
CA GLU A 342 26.60 -5.91 12.63
C GLU A 342 26.54 -7.42 12.31
N GLY A 343 27.70 -8.08 12.38
CA GLY A 343 27.80 -9.47 11.94
C GLY A 343 27.33 -9.65 10.51
N THR A 344 26.33 -10.48 10.29
CA THR A 344 25.69 -10.70 8.98
C THR A 344 24.36 -9.97 8.87
N ARG A 345 24.23 -8.80 9.50
CA ARG A 345 23.03 -7.95 9.41
C ARG A 345 23.38 -6.53 9.01
N PHE A 346 22.60 -5.94 8.13
CA PHE A 346 22.56 -4.48 7.94
C PHE A 346 21.35 -3.95 8.72
N LEU A 347 21.62 -3.02 9.61
CA LEU A 347 20.66 -2.46 10.55
C LEU A 347 20.42 -1.00 10.27
N ALA A 348 19.17 -0.57 10.32
CA ALA A 348 18.78 0.84 10.25
C ALA A 348 17.74 1.15 11.31
N THR A 349 17.87 2.31 11.96
CA THR A 349 16.89 2.83 12.93
C THR A 349 16.63 4.30 12.66
N PHE A 350 15.40 4.75 12.91
CA PHE A 350 14.99 6.11 12.61
C PHE A 350 13.89 6.60 13.55
N GLY A 351 13.76 7.93 13.65
CA GLY A 351 12.74 8.57 14.46
C GLY A 351 13.15 8.78 15.91
N HIS A 352 12.23 8.54 16.83
CA HIS A 352 12.45 8.78 18.26
C HIS A 352 13.55 7.86 18.79
N ASP A 353 14.51 8.46 19.52
CA ASP A 353 15.63 7.73 20.13
C ASP A 353 16.37 6.74 19.19
N ALA A 354 16.49 7.09 17.90
CA ALA A 354 17.05 6.20 16.87
C ALA A 354 18.42 5.62 17.26
N LYS A 355 19.27 6.36 17.99
CA LYS A 355 20.57 5.89 18.48
C LYS A 355 20.42 4.77 19.51
N ALA A 356 19.52 4.93 20.47
CA ALA A 356 19.23 3.89 21.49
C ALA A 356 18.60 2.66 20.84
N ASN A 357 17.68 2.87 19.89
CA ASN A 357 17.09 1.80 19.13
C ASN A 357 18.13 0.99 18.34
N LEU A 358 19.15 1.63 17.73
CA LEU A 358 20.21 0.90 17.05
C LEU A 358 20.98 -0.02 18.04
N THR A 359 21.30 0.48 19.23
CA THR A 359 21.98 -0.32 20.25
C THR A 359 21.15 -1.54 20.67
N LYS A 360 19.82 -1.33 20.87
CA LYS A 360 18.89 -2.41 21.22
C LYS A 360 18.75 -3.42 20.10
N LEU A 361 18.51 -2.95 18.86
CA LEU A 361 18.37 -3.81 17.69
C LEU A 361 19.59 -4.69 17.47
N ALA A 362 20.81 -4.14 17.64
CA ALA A 362 22.04 -4.90 17.51
C ALA A 362 22.17 -6.00 18.56
N ALA A 363 21.76 -5.71 19.81
CA ALA A 363 21.82 -6.63 20.94
C ALA A 363 20.55 -7.52 21.07
N ALA A 364 19.50 -7.23 20.33
CA ALA A 364 18.21 -7.91 20.47
C ALA A 364 18.33 -9.38 20.08
N LYS A 365 17.79 -10.22 20.94
CA LYS A 365 17.51 -11.62 20.61
C LYS A 365 16.16 -11.71 19.88
N PRO A 366 15.95 -12.74 19.05
CA PRO A 366 14.67 -12.97 18.43
C PRO A 366 13.55 -12.98 19.49
N GLY A 367 12.56 -12.09 19.30
CA GLY A 367 11.37 -12.04 20.15
C GLY A 367 10.31 -13.04 19.68
N VAL A 368 9.27 -13.24 20.50
CA VAL A 368 8.11 -14.04 20.13
C VAL A 368 6.97 -13.09 19.74
N PRO A 369 6.50 -13.11 18.50
CA PRO A 369 5.32 -12.34 18.11
C PRO A 369 4.10 -12.76 18.93
N SER A 370 3.24 -11.80 19.28
CA SER A 370 2.04 -12.06 20.09
C SER A 370 0.82 -11.33 19.50
N GLY A 371 -0.38 -11.71 19.97
CA GLY A 371 -1.64 -11.09 19.57
C GLY A 371 -1.89 -11.17 18.06
N SER A 372 -2.49 -10.13 17.49
CA SER A 372 -2.85 -10.05 16.07
C SER A 372 -1.66 -10.17 15.11
N LEU A 373 -0.46 -9.79 15.55
CA LEU A 373 0.76 -9.99 14.75
C LEU A 373 1.11 -11.48 14.60
N ALA A 374 1.00 -12.26 15.70
CA ALA A 374 1.25 -13.71 15.63
C ALA A 374 0.22 -14.40 14.70
N GLU A 375 -1.04 -14.00 14.78
CA GLU A 375 -2.10 -14.48 13.89
C GLU A 375 -1.81 -14.14 12.42
N THR A 376 -1.36 -12.90 12.15
CA THR A 376 -0.94 -12.46 10.81
C THR A 376 0.19 -13.34 10.27
N ILE A 377 1.26 -13.55 11.05
CA ILE A 377 2.40 -14.35 10.63
C ILE A 377 1.98 -15.80 10.34
N ALA A 378 1.08 -16.36 11.17
CA ALA A 378 0.54 -17.69 10.93
C ALA A 378 -0.29 -17.77 9.64
N ALA A 379 -1.14 -16.76 9.38
CA ALA A 379 -2.00 -16.68 8.21
C ALA A 379 -1.23 -16.45 6.89
N THR A 380 -0.05 -15.81 6.96
CA THR A 380 0.75 -15.44 5.78
C THR A 380 1.98 -16.33 5.57
N ARG A 381 2.10 -17.41 6.36
CA ARG A 381 3.22 -18.36 6.25
C ARG A 381 3.37 -18.93 4.84
N GLY A 382 4.60 -19.00 4.35
CA GLY A 382 4.91 -19.52 3.01
C GLY A 382 4.75 -18.50 1.88
N ARG A 383 4.38 -17.26 2.20
CA ARG A 383 4.35 -16.14 1.23
C ARG A 383 5.72 -15.49 1.10
N ASP A 384 5.95 -14.75 0.01
CA ASP A 384 7.22 -14.04 -0.22
C ASP A 384 7.33 -12.79 0.65
N SER A 385 6.20 -12.22 1.02
CA SER A 385 6.15 -11.04 1.88
C SER A 385 4.85 -10.98 2.67
N PHE A 386 4.90 -10.24 3.79
CA PHE A 386 3.72 -9.81 4.51
C PHE A 386 3.88 -8.40 5.06
N PHE A 387 2.77 -7.79 5.38
CA PHE A 387 2.68 -6.63 6.25
C PHE A 387 1.54 -6.80 7.24
N HIS A 388 1.72 -6.21 8.42
CA HIS A 388 0.73 -6.07 9.48
C HIS A 388 0.67 -4.61 9.89
N PHE A 389 -0.53 -4.07 10.04
CA PHE A 389 -0.74 -2.70 10.47
C PHE A 389 -1.89 -2.65 11.49
N ASP A 390 -1.61 -2.16 12.71
CA ASP A 390 -2.64 -1.83 13.69
C ASP A 390 -2.92 -0.32 13.66
N LEU A 391 -4.12 0.06 13.24
CA LEU A 391 -4.53 1.46 13.15
C LEU A 391 -4.78 2.13 14.51
N ALA A 392 -5.01 1.36 15.57
CA ALA A 392 -5.39 1.92 16.87
C ALA A 392 -4.33 2.89 17.46
N PRO A 393 -3.01 2.57 17.44
CA PRO A 393 -2.00 3.52 17.91
C PRO A 393 -1.95 4.82 17.10
N LEU A 394 -2.14 4.73 15.77
CA LEU A 394 -2.19 5.91 14.91
C LEU A 394 -3.40 6.81 15.25
N LEU A 395 -4.58 6.21 15.44
CA LEU A 395 -5.78 6.95 15.84
C LEU A 395 -5.59 7.62 17.19
N SER A 396 -4.85 7.03 18.11
CA SER A 396 -4.54 7.62 19.41
C SER A 396 -3.67 8.89 19.33
N LEU A 397 -2.97 9.11 18.22
CA LEU A 397 -2.16 10.33 17.97
C LEU A 397 -2.96 11.48 17.40
N ILE A 398 -4.12 11.25 16.81
CA ILE A 398 -4.93 12.30 16.17
C ILE A 398 -5.14 13.51 17.10
N PRO A 399 -5.50 13.32 18.39
CA PRO A 399 -5.64 14.43 19.31
C PRO A 399 -4.35 15.22 19.61
N THR A 400 -3.20 14.61 19.42
CA THR A 400 -1.89 15.29 19.56
C THR A 400 -1.61 16.18 18.35
N LEU A 401 -2.11 15.79 17.18
CA LEU A 401 -1.92 16.52 15.91
C LEU A 401 -2.96 17.64 15.73
N ILE A 402 -4.19 17.41 16.16
CA ILE A 402 -5.33 18.31 15.95
C ILE A 402 -5.72 18.99 17.26
N LYS A 403 -5.67 20.33 17.30
CA LYS A 403 -6.03 21.15 18.48
C LYS A 403 -7.55 21.36 18.61
N ASP A 404 -8.37 20.34 18.37
CA ASP A 404 -9.82 20.42 18.54
C ASP A 404 -10.22 19.76 19.86
N GLN A 405 -10.99 20.51 20.71
CA GLN A 405 -11.45 20.00 22.00
C GLN A 405 -12.36 18.76 21.90
N LYS A 406 -13.11 18.63 20.80
CA LYS A 406 -13.96 17.47 20.54
C LYS A 406 -13.11 16.26 20.21
N VAL A 407 -12.07 16.45 19.40
CA VAL A 407 -11.09 15.42 19.05
C VAL A 407 -10.24 15.03 20.26
N ALA A 408 -9.90 15.98 21.15
CA ALA A 408 -9.17 15.71 22.38
C ALA A 408 -9.90 14.74 23.35
N LYS A 409 -11.24 14.66 23.27
CA LYS A 409 -12.02 13.68 24.04
C LYS A 409 -11.83 12.25 23.54
N LEU A 410 -11.53 12.08 22.26
CA LEU A 410 -11.20 10.76 21.67
C LEU A 410 -9.86 10.22 22.17
N ALA A 411 -8.93 11.08 22.59
CA ALA A 411 -7.63 10.65 23.13
C ALA A 411 -7.74 9.85 24.43
N LYS A 412 -8.86 9.99 25.14
CA LYS A 412 -9.13 9.27 26.39
C LYS A 412 -9.84 7.92 26.16
N ALA A 413 -10.21 7.62 24.92
CA ALA A 413 -10.87 6.38 24.59
C ALA A 413 -9.84 5.24 24.56
N GLU A 414 -10.15 4.14 25.22
CA GLU A 414 -9.43 2.89 25.02
C GLU A 414 -9.82 2.31 23.64
N ILE A 415 -8.94 2.49 22.67
CA ILE A 415 -9.13 1.94 21.33
C ILE A 415 -8.52 0.55 21.32
N GLY A 416 -9.37 -0.47 21.16
CA GLY A 416 -8.91 -1.83 20.92
C GLY A 416 -8.17 -1.96 19.58
N PRO A 417 -7.40 -3.03 19.36
CA PRO A 417 -6.63 -3.24 18.13
C PRO A 417 -7.51 -3.17 16.88
N ILE A 418 -7.06 -2.43 15.87
CA ILE A 418 -7.72 -2.34 14.54
C ILE A 418 -6.72 -2.86 13.50
N PRO A 419 -6.46 -4.19 13.50
CA PRO A 419 -5.47 -4.77 12.61
C PRO A 419 -5.98 -4.85 11.18
N LEU A 420 -5.09 -4.61 10.24
CA LEU A 420 -5.20 -5.04 8.87
C LEU A 420 -3.87 -5.69 8.46
N TYR A 421 -3.92 -6.68 7.62
CA TYR A 421 -2.70 -7.33 7.16
C TYR A 421 -2.82 -7.80 5.72
N GLY A 422 -1.68 -7.99 5.09
CA GLY A 422 -1.63 -8.52 3.74
C GLY A 422 -0.38 -9.33 3.51
N SER A 423 -0.40 -10.05 2.40
CA SER A 423 0.72 -10.84 1.93
C SER A 423 0.79 -10.81 0.41
N ALA A 424 1.97 -11.04 -0.13
CA ALA A 424 2.15 -11.20 -1.56
C ALA A 424 3.13 -12.32 -1.86
N GLY A 425 3.00 -12.92 -3.05
CA GLY A 425 3.93 -13.95 -3.51
C GLY A 425 3.42 -14.72 -4.70
N GLY A 426 4.34 -15.45 -5.33
CA GLY A 426 4.04 -16.38 -6.38
C GLY A 426 3.41 -17.68 -5.88
N ASP A 427 2.95 -18.50 -6.80
CA ASP A 427 2.41 -19.85 -6.53
C ASP A 427 3.48 -20.97 -6.63
N GLY A 428 4.72 -20.61 -6.91
CA GLY A 428 5.86 -21.54 -7.09
C GLY A 428 5.82 -22.34 -8.39
N THR A 429 4.69 -22.36 -9.08
CA THR A 429 4.53 -23.08 -10.37
C THR A 429 4.78 -22.16 -11.56
N GLY A 430 4.81 -20.86 -11.35
CA GLY A 430 4.91 -19.83 -12.38
C GLY A 430 3.58 -19.47 -13.03
N LYS A 431 2.45 -20.03 -12.55
CA LYS A 431 1.13 -19.78 -13.14
C LYS A 431 0.50 -18.48 -12.66
N ALA A 432 0.75 -18.11 -11.40
CA ALA A 432 0.14 -16.91 -10.83
C ALA A 432 0.98 -16.26 -9.73
N TRP A 433 0.87 -14.95 -9.67
CA TRP A 433 1.29 -14.14 -8.54
C TRP A 433 0.06 -13.52 -7.88
N SER A 434 0.04 -13.45 -6.57
CA SER A 434 -1.12 -12.91 -5.84
C SER A 434 -0.72 -11.99 -4.69
N MET A 435 -1.65 -11.06 -4.40
CA MET A 435 -1.61 -10.18 -3.24
C MET A 435 -2.94 -10.32 -2.50
N ASP A 436 -2.87 -10.53 -1.20
CA ASP A 436 -4.01 -10.66 -0.31
C ASP A 436 -4.01 -9.52 0.70
N LEU A 437 -5.17 -8.90 0.94
CA LEU A 437 -5.41 -7.95 2.02
C LEU A 437 -6.55 -8.48 2.87
N THR A 438 -6.36 -8.51 4.19
CA THR A 438 -7.39 -8.98 5.14
C THR A 438 -7.63 -7.93 6.22
N ILE A 439 -8.90 -7.68 6.50
CA ILE A 439 -9.38 -6.86 7.60
C ILE A 439 -10.18 -7.78 8.53
N PRO A 440 -9.62 -8.21 9.68
CA PRO A 440 -10.29 -9.13 10.59
C PRO A 440 -11.57 -8.55 11.20
N PRO A 441 -12.51 -9.38 11.69
CA PRO A 441 -13.77 -8.92 12.29
C PRO A 441 -13.56 -7.98 13.49
N THR A 442 -12.50 -8.21 14.28
CA THR A 442 -12.12 -7.35 15.40
C THR A 442 -11.82 -5.91 14.98
N ALA A 443 -11.25 -5.71 13.80
CA ALA A 443 -10.99 -4.37 13.26
C ALA A 443 -12.28 -3.59 13.04
N PHE A 444 -13.32 -4.22 12.46
CA PHE A 444 -14.64 -3.59 12.25
C PHE A 444 -15.33 -3.28 13.58
N THR A 445 -15.28 -4.20 14.53
CA THR A 445 -15.89 -4.01 15.85
C THR A 445 -15.24 -2.82 16.58
N ASN A 446 -13.93 -2.76 16.61
CA ASN A 446 -13.18 -1.71 17.30
C ASN A 446 -13.25 -0.37 16.56
N ALA A 447 -13.17 -0.35 15.23
CA ALA A 447 -13.40 0.86 14.43
C ALA A 447 -14.82 1.42 14.63
N GLY A 448 -15.85 0.54 14.65
CA GLY A 448 -17.22 0.93 14.96
C GLY A 448 -17.38 1.52 16.36
N ALA A 449 -16.62 1.04 17.35
CA ALA A 449 -16.59 1.63 18.69
C ALA A 449 -15.98 3.05 18.67
N VAL A 450 -14.88 3.26 17.94
CA VAL A 450 -14.27 4.59 17.77
C VAL A 450 -15.24 5.58 17.11
N VAL A 451 -15.93 5.15 16.04
CA VAL A 451 -16.92 5.99 15.36
C VAL A 451 -18.08 6.37 16.30
N ARG A 452 -18.62 5.43 17.08
CA ARG A 452 -19.66 5.72 18.08
C ARG A 452 -19.18 6.73 19.13
N GLN A 453 -17.97 6.56 19.65
CA GLN A 453 -17.36 7.50 20.60
C GLN A 453 -17.16 8.90 19.99
N ALA A 454 -16.73 8.97 18.72
CA ALA A 454 -16.58 10.20 17.99
C ALA A 454 -17.92 10.95 17.82
N MET A 455 -18.99 10.20 17.50
CA MET A 455 -20.34 10.75 17.43
C MET A 455 -20.83 11.26 18.79
N GLN A 456 -20.62 10.50 19.86
CA GLN A 456 -20.98 10.90 21.23
C GLN A 456 -20.19 12.15 21.70
N ALA A 457 -18.95 12.27 21.30
CA ALA A 457 -18.12 13.45 21.58
C ALA A 457 -18.50 14.67 20.71
N GLY A 458 -19.39 14.49 19.73
CA GLY A 458 -19.75 15.51 18.74
C GLY A 458 -18.61 15.89 17.79
N ALA A 459 -17.63 14.99 17.63
CA ALA A 459 -16.50 15.18 16.73
C ALA A 459 -16.87 14.81 15.26
N VAL A 460 -17.89 13.97 15.08
CA VAL A 460 -18.47 13.60 13.78
C VAL A 460 -19.99 13.86 13.89
N GLY A 461 -20.58 14.65 12.99
CA GLY A 461 -22.01 14.90 12.98
C GLY A 461 -22.45 16.36 13.22
N GLY A 462 -21.58 17.33 13.02
CA GLY A 462 -21.95 18.75 12.93
C GLY A 462 -22.64 19.03 11.61
N GLU A 463 -23.92 19.51 11.68
CA GLU A 463 -24.75 20.02 10.58
C GLU A 463 -25.76 19.09 9.91
N GLN A 464 -26.35 18.16 10.64
CA GLN A 464 -27.60 17.54 10.15
C GLN A 464 -28.87 18.24 10.69
N LYS A 465 -28.74 19.43 11.32
CA LYS A 465 -29.90 20.14 11.90
C LYS A 465 -30.73 20.93 10.90
N ASP A 466 -30.28 21.17 9.68
CA ASP A 466 -31.00 22.03 8.73
C ASP A 466 -31.64 21.33 7.53
N LEU A 467 -31.54 19.99 7.41
CA LEU A 467 -32.15 19.27 6.29
C LEU A 467 -33.53 18.63 6.58
N ALA A 468 -34.08 18.77 7.82
CA ALA A 468 -35.33 18.10 8.21
C ALA A 468 -36.44 19.03 8.70
N ALA A 469 -36.43 20.31 8.38
CA ALA A 469 -37.58 21.17 8.59
C ALA A 469 -38.25 21.49 7.24
N PRO A 470 -39.46 20.95 6.94
CA PRO A 470 -40.22 21.39 5.76
C PRO A 470 -40.49 22.88 5.86
N PRO A 471 -40.45 23.64 4.76
CA PRO A 471 -40.69 25.08 4.78
C PRO A 471 -42.08 25.36 5.34
N LYS A 472 -42.12 26.20 6.40
CA LYS A 472 -43.42 26.64 6.95
C LYS A 472 -44.21 27.30 5.85
N PRO A 473 -45.53 26.98 5.70
CA PRO A 473 -46.37 27.57 4.68
C PRO A 473 -46.46 29.08 4.90
N LYS A 474 -46.15 29.85 3.85
CA LYS A 474 -46.31 31.30 3.82
C LYS A 474 -47.74 31.64 4.14
N LYS A 475 -47.98 32.35 5.25
CA LYS A 475 -49.28 32.93 5.55
C LYS A 475 -49.62 33.96 4.47
N GLU A 476 -50.66 33.66 3.67
CA GLU A 476 -51.27 34.63 2.74
C GLU A 476 -51.74 35.84 3.52
N LYS A 477 -51.16 37.02 3.20
CA LYS A 477 -51.69 38.30 3.64
C LYS A 477 -53.04 38.52 2.93
N LYS A 478 -54.15 38.34 3.65
CA LYS A 478 -55.47 38.82 3.20
C LYS A 478 -55.36 40.31 2.93
N GLY A 479 -55.52 40.67 1.68
CA GLY A 479 -55.62 42.05 1.23
C GLY A 479 -56.87 42.75 1.86
N ALA A 480 -56.63 43.82 2.55
CA ALA A 480 -57.69 44.71 3.00
C ALA A 480 -58.07 45.64 1.82
N THR A 481 -59.22 45.37 1.25
CA THR A 481 -59.92 46.30 0.35
C THR A 481 -60.41 47.49 1.17
N LYS A 482 -59.87 48.69 0.91
CA LYS A 482 -60.47 49.98 1.34
C LYS A 482 -61.32 50.53 0.20
N LYS A 483 -62.56 50.86 0.54
CA LYS A 483 -63.48 51.69 -0.21
C LYS A 483 -62.92 53.12 -0.40
#